data_1f5c5642cc30292d0414d8087a3d2cfc
#
_entry.id   1f5c5642cc30292d0414d8087a3d2cfc
#
_cell.length_a   1.000
_cell.length_b   1.000
_cell.length_c   1.000
_cell.angle_alpha   90.00
_cell.angle_beta   90.00
_cell.angle_gamma   90.00
#
_symmetry.space_group_name_H-M   'P 1'
#
loop_
_entity.id
_entity.type
_entity.pdbx_description
1 polymer ?
#
loop_
_entity_poly.entity_id
_entity_poly.type
_entity_poly.pdbx_seq_one_letter_code
_entity_poly.pdbx_strand_id
1 'polypeptide(L)'
;MTLYRADPKHGVAWVTGGSSGIGRSLARDLASQGYAVAVTALDDDPIDTLIVETAQMPGKVVAFPCDVTDEPRMARTVAAIEKELGPIVLAVFNAGNYISTPGEALTVKDFRRSFEVNYFGIVNGLVPVVDHMRVRARGHVVLMGSVTAYFGWPTTAAYGGTKAAINILAESLKYDFDKMNIRIQVINPGFVDTPLTEKNMLPMPGLMPVSRATRRMARAIKSGGFETAFPRRLSWPLKVLSLLPQPLCRAVISLTTSWKAAPLRYDRKPPSE
;
A
#
# COMPACT_ATOMS: atom_id res chain seq x y z
N MET A 1 -18.20 -17.02 13.03
CA MET A 1 -17.09 -17.72 12.32
C MET A 1 -15.83 -16.88 12.40
N THR A 2 -14.69 -17.53 12.70
CA THR A 2 -13.40 -16.84 12.64
C THR A 2 -12.94 -16.79 11.18
N LEU A 3 -12.76 -15.58 10.63
CA LEU A 3 -12.28 -15.41 9.27
C LEU A 3 -10.91 -16.06 9.05
N TYR A 4 -10.69 -16.56 7.86
CA TYR A 4 -9.42 -17.14 7.44
C TYR A 4 -8.24 -16.20 7.74
N ARG A 5 -7.13 -16.78 8.14
CA ARG A 5 -5.83 -16.11 8.28
C ARG A 5 -4.80 -16.87 7.48
N ALA A 6 -4.02 -16.12 6.70
CA ALA A 6 -2.96 -16.73 5.91
C ALA A 6 -1.93 -17.41 6.82
N ASP A 7 -1.52 -18.59 6.39
CA ASP A 7 -0.46 -19.40 7.02
C ASP A 7 0.43 -19.95 5.89
N PRO A 8 1.76 -19.96 6.04
CA PRO A 8 2.69 -20.45 5.01
C PRO A 8 2.43 -21.90 4.60
N LYS A 9 1.84 -22.72 5.48
CA LYS A 9 1.45 -24.11 5.17
C LYS A 9 0.31 -24.21 4.15
N HIS A 10 -0.42 -23.13 3.93
CA HIS A 10 -1.61 -23.13 3.07
C HIS A 10 -1.33 -22.64 1.66
N GLY A 11 -0.17 -22.02 1.40
CA GLY A 11 0.19 -21.52 0.08
C GLY A 11 1.13 -20.31 0.11
N VAL A 12 1.03 -19.54 -0.94
CA VAL A 12 1.96 -18.48 -1.32
C VAL A 12 1.54 -17.10 -0.74
N ALA A 13 2.53 -16.29 -0.38
CA ALA A 13 2.35 -14.85 -0.20
C ALA A 13 2.73 -14.12 -1.50
N TRP A 14 1.89 -13.20 -1.96
CA TRP A 14 2.17 -12.33 -3.10
C TRP A 14 2.31 -10.89 -2.63
N VAL A 15 3.40 -10.21 -3.04
CA VAL A 15 3.69 -8.81 -2.67
C VAL A 15 3.95 -8.00 -3.93
N THR A 16 3.13 -6.98 -4.19
CA THR A 16 3.39 -6.02 -5.26
C THR A 16 4.28 -4.87 -4.80
N GLY A 17 5.14 -4.35 -5.67
CA GLY A 17 6.13 -3.32 -5.33
C GLY A 17 7.17 -3.82 -4.33
N GLY A 18 7.66 -5.03 -4.54
CA GLY A 18 8.57 -5.70 -3.60
C GLY A 18 10.06 -5.52 -3.89
N SER A 19 10.44 -4.67 -4.86
CA SER A 19 11.85 -4.38 -5.18
C SER A 19 12.55 -3.47 -4.17
N SER A 20 11.80 -2.63 -3.46
CA SER A 20 12.36 -1.63 -2.54
C SER A 20 11.49 -1.37 -1.30
N GLY A 21 11.99 -0.57 -0.38
CA GLY A 21 11.26 -0.03 0.76
C GLY A 21 10.51 -1.08 1.58
N ILE A 22 9.24 -0.77 1.86
CA ILE A 22 8.37 -1.62 2.69
C ILE A 22 8.13 -2.98 2.04
N GLY A 23 7.86 -3.01 0.72
CA GLY A 23 7.54 -4.25 0.00
C GLY A 23 8.69 -5.25 0.04
N ARG A 24 9.92 -4.79 -0.24
CA ARG A 24 11.12 -5.62 -0.16
C ARG A 24 11.35 -6.19 1.24
N SER A 25 11.30 -5.33 2.25
CA SER A 25 11.50 -5.76 3.63
C SER A 25 10.40 -6.72 4.11
N LEU A 26 9.15 -6.49 3.70
CA LEU A 26 8.03 -7.38 4.03
C LEU A 26 8.17 -8.74 3.34
N ALA A 27 8.56 -8.77 2.06
CA ALA A 27 8.79 -10.02 1.33
C ALA A 27 9.87 -10.87 2.02
N ARG A 28 10.97 -10.25 2.45
CA ARG A 28 12.01 -10.91 3.25
C ARG A 28 11.47 -11.43 4.59
N ASP A 29 10.70 -10.62 5.31
CA ASP A 29 10.11 -11.02 6.61
C ASP A 29 9.12 -12.20 6.42
N LEU A 30 8.35 -12.25 5.33
CA LEU A 30 7.45 -13.35 5.02
C LEU A 30 8.21 -14.62 4.62
N ALA A 31 9.30 -14.50 3.84
CA ALA A 31 10.17 -15.63 3.52
C ALA A 31 10.80 -16.22 4.79
N SER A 32 11.23 -15.39 5.74
CA SER A 32 11.76 -15.86 7.03
C SER A 32 10.71 -16.61 7.88
N GLN A 33 9.41 -16.35 7.64
CA GLN A 33 8.29 -17.04 8.28
C GLN A 33 7.87 -18.33 7.54
N GLY A 34 8.56 -18.69 6.46
CA GLY A 34 8.34 -19.94 5.72
C GLY A 34 7.42 -19.81 4.50
N TYR A 35 7.01 -18.60 4.09
CA TYR A 35 6.26 -18.43 2.85
C TYR A 35 7.16 -18.59 1.61
N ALA A 36 6.64 -19.27 0.58
CA ALA A 36 7.04 -18.94 -0.78
C ALA A 36 6.42 -17.56 -1.09
N VAL A 37 7.26 -16.60 -1.45
CA VAL A 37 6.84 -15.22 -1.68
C VAL A 37 7.01 -14.86 -3.15
N ALA A 38 5.91 -14.69 -3.87
CA ALA A 38 5.92 -14.09 -5.18
C ALA A 38 6.08 -12.57 -5.04
N VAL A 39 7.04 -12.00 -5.74
CA VAL A 39 7.28 -10.56 -5.74
C VAL A 39 7.05 -9.99 -7.14
N THR A 40 6.15 -9.00 -7.23
CA THR A 40 5.91 -8.25 -8.45
C THR A 40 6.48 -6.84 -8.31
N ALA A 41 7.30 -6.45 -9.28
CA ALA A 41 7.85 -5.11 -9.44
C ALA A 41 8.06 -4.85 -10.94
N LEU A 42 8.52 -3.66 -11.32
CA LEU A 42 8.87 -3.35 -12.71
C LEU A 42 10.03 -4.25 -13.19
N ASP A 43 10.11 -4.47 -14.50
CA ASP A 43 11.11 -5.38 -15.11
C ASP A 43 12.55 -4.96 -14.81
N ASP A 44 12.81 -3.64 -14.72
CA ASP A 44 14.14 -3.07 -14.46
C ASP A 44 14.52 -3.00 -12.96
N ASP A 45 13.61 -3.42 -12.08
CA ASP A 45 13.84 -3.33 -10.65
C ASP A 45 14.67 -4.51 -10.11
N PRO A 46 15.69 -4.26 -9.28
CA PRO A 46 16.60 -5.29 -8.78
C PRO A 46 15.92 -6.18 -7.71
N ILE A 47 15.32 -7.29 -8.13
CA ILE A 47 14.80 -8.32 -7.21
C ILE A 47 15.85 -9.40 -6.91
N ASP A 48 16.85 -9.57 -7.77
CA ASP A 48 17.86 -10.63 -7.68
C ASP A 48 18.59 -10.66 -6.33
N THR A 49 18.94 -9.48 -5.82
CA THR A 49 19.59 -9.38 -4.51
C THR A 49 18.68 -9.88 -3.38
N LEU A 50 17.37 -9.67 -3.47
CA LEU A 50 16.41 -10.18 -2.50
C LEU A 50 16.27 -11.71 -2.61
N ILE A 51 16.31 -12.27 -3.81
CA ILE A 51 16.28 -13.71 -4.04
C ILE A 51 17.50 -14.36 -3.37
N VAL A 52 18.70 -13.80 -3.60
CA VAL A 52 19.93 -14.29 -2.97
C VAL A 52 19.87 -14.17 -1.45
N GLU A 53 19.42 -13.03 -0.90
CA GLU A 53 19.29 -12.83 0.54
C GLU A 53 18.34 -13.83 1.21
N THR A 54 17.35 -14.33 0.49
CA THR A 54 16.34 -15.24 1.03
C THR A 54 16.61 -16.71 0.75
N ALA A 55 17.66 -17.02 -0.02
CA ALA A 55 17.95 -18.41 -0.47
C ALA A 55 18.14 -19.43 0.66
N GLN A 56 18.60 -18.99 1.83
CA GLN A 56 18.84 -19.85 3.02
C GLN A 56 17.73 -19.71 4.09
N MET A 57 16.63 -19.01 3.78
CA MET A 57 15.50 -18.86 4.70
C MET A 57 14.56 -20.07 4.63
N PRO A 58 13.69 -20.29 5.63
CA PRO A 58 12.67 -21.34 5.61
C PRO A 58 11.72 -21.27 4.40
N GLY A 59 11.46 -20.06 3.90
CA GLY A 59 10.77 -19.79 2.64
C GLY A 59 11.72 -19.20 1.61
N LYS A 60 11.18 -18.81 0.47
CA LYS A 60 11.96 -18.22 -0.64
C LYS A 60 11.21 -17.10 -1.32
N VAL A 61 11.94 -16.18 -1.96
CA VAL A 61 11.38 -15.17 -2.87
C VAL A 61 11.53 -15.64 -4.30
N VAL A 62 10.50 -15.42 -5.10
CA VAL A 62 10.48 -15.65 -6.56
C VAL A 62 9.95 -14.40 -7.25
N ALA A 63 10.66 -13.96 -8.30
CA ALA A 63 10.27 -12.78 -9.08
C ALA A 63 9.18 -13.12 -10.11
N PHE A 64 8.18 -12.24 -10.17
CA PHE A 64 7.14 -12.19 -11.22
C PHE A 64 7.02 -10.74 -11.70
N PRO A 65 7.95 -10.28 -12.56
CA PRO A 65 8.01 -8.89 -12.99
C PRO A 65 6.76 -8.46 -13.76
N CYS A 66 6.16 -7.34 -13.35
CA CYS A 66 4.98 -6.80 -14.01
C CYS A 66 4.75 -5.34 -13.58
N ASP A 67 4.40 -4.47 -14.51
CA ASP A 67 3.79 -3.18 -14.18
C ASP A 67 2.37 -3.41 -13.69
N VAL A 68 2.06 -2.96 -12.48
CA VAL A 68 0.72 -3.10 -11.89
C VAL A 68 -0.37 -2.36 -12.67
N THR A 69 0.01 -1.42 -13.56
CA THR A 69 -0.93 -0.70 -14.43
C THR A 69 -1.34 -1.48 -15.68
N ASP A 70 -0.64 -2.57 -16.00
CA ASP A 70 -0.97 -3.49 -17.10
C ASP A 70 -1.96 -4.56 -16.62
N GLU A 71 -3.26 -4.28 -16.76
CA GLU A 71 -4.34 -5.19 -16.34
C GLU A 71 -4.19 -6.60 -16.92
N PRO A 72 -4.04 -6.82 -18.26
CA PRO A 72 -3.91 -8.15 -18.81
C PRO A 72 -2.65 -8.89 -18.31
N ARG A 73 -1.55 -8.19 -18.11
CA ARG A 73 -0.31 -8.79 -17.58
C ARG A 73 -0.47 -9.17 -16.11
N MET A 74 -1.15 -8.34 -15.31
CA MET A 74 -1.46 -8.66 -13.90
C MET A 74 -2.31 -9.93 -13.77
N ALA A 75 -3.33 -10.10 -14.61
CA ALA A 75 -4.13 -11.33 -14.62
C ALA A 75 -3.28 -12.57 -14.97
N ARG A 76 -2.41 -12.46 -15.99
CA ARG A 76 -1.46 -13.54 -16.34
C ARG A 76 -0.47 -13.82 -15.22
N THR A 77 0.00 -12.78 -14.53
CA THR A 77 0.93 -12.91 -13.40
C THR A 77 0.28 -13.69 -12.25
N VAL A 78 -0.98 -13.39 -11.89
CA VAL A 78 -1.71 -14.16 -10.88
C VAL A 78 -1.84 -15.63 -11.29
N ALA A 79 -2.23 -15.90 -12.54
CA ALA A 79 -2.34 -17.27 -13.04
C ALA A 79 -0.99 -18.02 -13.03
N ALA A 80 0.10 -17.35 -13.38
CA ALA A 80 1.45 -17.90 -13.32
C ALA A 80 1.86 -18.26 -11.88
N ILE A 81 1.66 -17.36 -10.92
CA ILE A 81 1.95 -17.60 -9.50
C ILE A 81 1.16 -18.81 -8.98
N GLU A 82 -0.16 -18.86 -9.24
CA GLU A 82 -1.03 -19.96 -8.83
C GLU A 82 -0.57 -21.31 -9.43
N LYS A 83 -0.09 -21.31 -10.68
CA LYS A 83 0.38 -22.51 -11.37
C LYS A 83 1.76 -22.95 -10.91
N GLU A 84 2.69 -22.02 -10.72
CA GLU A 84 4.11 -22.35 -10.50
C GLU A 84 4.48 -22.53 -9.03
N LEU A 85 3.87 -21.72 -8.15
CA LEU A 85 4.17 -21.73 -6.72
C LEU A 85 3.05 -22.30 -5.87
N GLY A 86 1.82 -22.30 -6.37
CA GLY A 86 0.64 -22.77 -5.66
C GLY A 86 -0.31 -21.64 -5.24
N PRO A 87 -1.36 -21.94 -4.46
CA PRO A 87 -2.44 -21.03 -4.17
C PRO A 87 -1.97 -19.77 -3.44
N ILE A 88 -2.32 -18.58 -3.98
CA ILE A 88 -2.08 -17.33 -3.29
C ILE A 88 -3.05 -17.22 -2.11
N VAL A 89 -2.53 -17.35 -0.91
CA VAL A 89 -3.31 -17.27 0.34
C VAL A 89 -3.18 -15.93 1.06
N LEU A 90 -2.13 -15.17 0.74
CA LEU A 90 -1.88 -13.80 1.20
C LEU A 90 -1.50 -12.92 0.02
N ALA A 91 -2.33 -11.94 -0.30
CA ALA A 91 -2.02 -10.93 -1.31
C ALA A 91 -1.81 -9.56 -0.65
N VAL A 92 -0.62 -8.99 -0.79
CA VAL A 92 -0.25 -7.68 -0.25
C VAL A 92 -0.05 -6.70 -1.39
N PHE A 93 -1.01 -5.80 -1.58
CA PHE A 93 -0.98 -4.75 -2.59
C PHE A 93 -0.24 -3.54 -2.02
N ASN A 94 1.09 -3.53 -2.22
CA ASN A 94 1.98 -2.52 -1.67
C ASN A 94 2.52 -1.55 -2.73
N ALA A 95 2.53 -1.91 -4.00
CA ALA A 95 2.98 -1.03 -5.08
C ALA A 95 2.29 0.34 -5.02
N GLY A 96 3.06 1.39 -5.23
CA GLY A 96 2.54 2.74 -5.17
C GLY A 96 3.57 3.80 -5.51
N ASN A 97 3.09 4.97 -5.87
CA ASN A 97 3.90 6.16 -6.09
C ASN A 97 3.42 7.33 -5.22
N TYR A 98 4.28 8.33 -5.10
CA TYR A 98 3.94 9.63 -4.52
C TYR A 98 4.30 10.72 -5.51
N ILE A 99 3.31 11.52 -5.90
CA ILE A 99 3.47 12.72 -6.72
C ILE A 99 2.92 13.87 -5.91
N SER A 100 3.77 14.88 -5.65
CA SER A 100 3.35 16.11 -5.01
C SER A 100 2.45 16.89 -5.96
N THR A 101 1.28 17.32 -5.48
CA THR A 101 0.28 18.04 -6.26
C THR A 101 -0.07 19.36 -5.57
N PRO A 102 0.84 20.36 -5.60
CA PRO A 102 0.57 21.68 -5.04
C PRO A 102 -0.53 22.40 -5.85
N GLY A 103 -1.40 23.12 -5.16
CA GLY A 103 -2.56 23.78 -5.77
C GLY A 103 -2.23 24.78 -6.87
N GLU A 104 -1.04 25.36 -6.85
CA GLU A 104 -0.52 26.29 -7.86
C GLU A 104 0.03 25.63 -9.13
N ALA A 105 0.18 24.28 -9.16
CA ALA A 105 0.78 23.55 -10.28
C ALA A 105 0.07 22.23 -10.55
N LEU A 106 -1.25 22.25 -10.58
CA LEU A 106 -2.05 21.04 -10.84
C LEU A 106 -1.96 20.61 -12.30
N THR A 107 -1.74 19.31 -12.52
CA THR A 107 -1.83 18.68 -13.83
C THR A 107 -2.72 17.45 -13.81
N VAL A 108 -3.56 17.26 -14.82
CA VAL A 108 -4.38 16.04 -14.98
C VAL A 108 -3.51 14.79 -15.03
N LYS A 109 -2.31 14.91 -15.60
CA LYS A 109 -1.32 13.83 -15.73
C LYS A 109 -0.93 13.26 -14.35
N ASP A 110 -0.69 14.13 -13.35
CA ASP A 110 -0.27 13.71 -12.01
C ASP A 110 -1.38 12.96 -11.27
N PHE A 111 -2.62 13.42 -11.41
CA PHE A 111 -3.78 12.73 -10.86
C PHE A 111 -3.97 11.35 -11.53
N ARG A 112 -3.97 11.30 -12.87
CA ARG A 112 -4.09 10.04 -13.61
C ARG A 112 -2.99 9.06 -13.17
N ARG A 113 -1.72 9.47 -13.22
CA ARG A 113 -0.60 8.59 -12.86
C ARG A 113 -0.69 8.10 -11.42
N SER A 114 -1.13 8.94 -10.49
CA SER A 114 -1.33 8.52 -9.10
C SER A 114 -2.43 7.48 -8.96
N PHE A 115 -3.58 7.67 -9.63
CA PHE A 115 -4.69 6.73 -9.58
C PHE A 115 -4.37 5.43 -10.32
N GLU A 116 -3.75 5.49 -11.50
CA GLU A 116 -3.34 4.31 -12.26
C GLU A 116 -2.46 3.37 -11.42
N VAL A 117 -1.43 3.91 -10.76
CA VAL A 117 -0.52 3.08 -9.98
C VAL A 117 -1.14 2.67 -8.65
N ASN A 118 -1.65 3.64 -7.87
CA ASN A 118 -2.01 3.40 -6.46
C ASN A 118 -3.36 2.73 -6.30
N TYR A 119 -4.32 2.97 -7.20
CA TYR A 119 -5.68 2.47 -7.10
C TYR A 119 -5.96 1.38 -8.14
N PHE A 120 -5.84 1.69 -9.43
CA PHE A 120 -6.07 0.69 -10.46
C PHE A 120 -5.04 -0.43 -10.44
N GLY A 121 -3.78 -0.14 -10.10
CA GLY A 121 -2.76 -1.19 -9.88
C GLY A 121 -3.15 -2.19 -8.78
N ILE A 122 -3.89 -1.75 -7.76
CA ILE A 122 -4.50 -2.67 -6.79
C ILE A 122 -5.63 -3.47 -7.44
N VAL A 123 -6.56 -2.80 -8.12
CA VAL A 123 -7.76 -3.44 -8.71
C VAL A 123 -7.37 -4.49 -9.73
N ASN A 124 -6.38 -4.21 -10.59
CA ASN A 124 -5.87 -5.11 -11.61
C ASN A 124 -5.36 -6.45 -11.06
N GLY A 125 -4.80 -6.45 -9.85
CA GLY A 125 -4.37 -7.67 -9.19
C GLY A 125 -5.43 -8.27 -8.26
N LEU A 126 -6.25 -7.42 -7.64
CA LEU A 126 -7.27 -7.84 -6.69
C LEU A 126 -8.34 -8.71 -7.35
N VAL A 127 -8.85 -8.29 -8.51
CA VAL A 127 -9.92 -9.01 -9.22
C VAL A 127 -9.50 -10.45 -9.52
N PRO A 128 -8.42 -10.73 -10.24
CA PRO A 128 -8.05 -12.10 -10.56
C PRO A 128 -7.67 -12.93 -9.33
N VAL A 129 -7.01 -12.36 -8.31
CA VAL A 129 -6.65 -13.14 -7.11
C VAL A 129 -7.88 -13.49 -6.27
N VAL A 130 -8.87 -12.59 -6.19
CA VAL A 130 -10.12 -12.85 -5.46
C VAL A 130 -10.94 -13.94 -6.12
N ASP A 131 -10.95 -14.05 -7.45
CA ASP A 131 -11.63 -15.15 -8.15
C ASP A 131 -11.05 -16.52 -7.70
N HIS A 132 -9.74 -16.66 -7.61
CA HIS A 132 -9.10 -17.88 -7.07
C HIS A 132 -9.43 -18.08 -5.58
N MET A 133 -9.37 -17.03 -4.76
CA MET A 133 -9.67 -17.11 -3.33
C MET A 133 -11.13 -17.48 -3.07
N ARG A 134 -12.07 -16.95 -3.86
CA ARG A 134 -13.51 -17.22 -3.76
C ARG A 134 -13.84 -18.68 -4.01
N VAL A 135 -13.25 -19.27 -5.05
CA VAL A 135 -13.43 -20.71 -5.36
C VAL A 135 -12.95 -21.60 -4.21
N ARG A 136 -11.88 -21.21 -3.52
CA ARG A 136 -11.32 -21.94 -2.38
C ARG A 136 -12.00 -21.63 -1.05
N ALA A 137 -12.92 -20.63 -1.01
CA ALA A 137 -13.53 -20.09 0.20
C ALA A 137 -12.50 -19.74 1.28
N ARG A 138 -11.36 -19.21 0.87
CA ARG A 138 -10.29 -18.74 1.77
C ARG A 138 -9.32 -17.81 1.05
N GLY A 139 -8.91 -16.74 1.73
CA GLY A 139 -7.95 -15.77 1.23
C GLY A 139 -7.68 -14.67 2.25
N HIS A 140 -6.57 -14.00 2.09
CA HIS A 140 -6.20 -12.86 2.92
C HIS A 140 -5.62 -11.75 2.05
N VAL A 141 -6.34 -10.65 1.96
CA VAL A 141 -5.98 -9.46 1.18
C VAL A 141 -5.52 -8.36 2.12
N VAL A 142 -4.41 -7.71 1.79
CA VAL A 142 -3.87 -6.57 2.53
C VAL A 142 -3.65 -5.41 1.56
N LEU A 143 -4.30 -4.29 1.81
CA LEU A 143 -4.18 -3.08 1.01
C LEU A 143 -3.32 -2.04 1.72
N MET A 144 -2.37 -1.44 1.00
CA MET A 144 -1.52 -0.37 1.53
C MET A 144 -2.19 0.99 1.37
N GLY A 145 -2.82 1.44 2.45
CA GLY A 145 -3.31 2.80 2.62
C GLY A 145 -2.22 3.79 3.02
N SER A 146 -2.59 4.78 3.82
CA SER A 146 -1.73 5.77 4.46
C SER A 146 -2.54 6.56 5.49
N VAL A 147 -1.90 7.14 6.49
CA VAL A 147 -2.54 8.12 7.38
C VAL A 147 -3.03 9.36 6.64
N THR A 148 -2.55 9.62 5.42
CA THR A 148 -3.05 10.69 4.53
C THR A 148 -4.46 10.43 4.00
N ALA A 149 -5.00 9.23 4.21
CA ALA A 149 -6.37 8.89 3.88
C ALA A 149 -7.41 9.53 4.82
N TYR A 150 -7.01 9.96 6.01
CA TYR A 150 -7.97 10.43 7.03
C TYR A 150 -8.51 11.82 6.76
N PHE A 151 -7.72 12.69 6.13
CA PHE A 151 -8.11 14.04 5.73
C PHE A 151 -7.09 14.63 4.74
N GLY A 152 -7.45 15.76 4.11
CA GLY A 152 -6.58 16.42 3.13
C GLY A 152 -5.35 17.06 3.77
N TRP A 153 -4.18 16.79 3.19
CA TRP A 153 -2.91 17.42 3.53
C TRP A 153 -2.46 18.35 2.41
N PRO A 154 -1.71 19.41 2.71
CA PRO A 154 -1.11 20.24 1.66
C PRO A 154 -0.30 19.40 0.67
N THR A 155 -0.33 19.75 -0.60
CA THR A 155 0.40 19.12 -1.71
C THR A 155 0.12 17.62 -1.98
N THR A 156 -0.84 17.00 -1.28
CA THR A 156 -1.11 15.56 -1.42
C THR A 156 -2.44 15.25 -2.10
N ALA A 157 -3.01 16.18 -2.87
CA ALA A 157 -4.36 16.04 -3.41
C ALA A 157 -4.56 14.73 -4.20
N ALA A 158 -3.64 14.40 -5.13
CA ALA A 158 -3.72 13.16 -5.88
C ALA A 158 -3.43 11.94 -4.98
N TYR A 159 -2.31 11.94 -4.26
CA TYR A 159 -1.91 10.82 -3.40
C TYR A 159 -2.92 10.55 -2.29
N GLY A 160 -3.31 11.56 -1.52
CA GLY A 160 -4.31 11.43 -0.45
C GLY A 160 -5.65 10.95 -0.98
N GLY A 161 -6.07 11.44 -2.15
CA GLY A 161 -7.26 10.96 -2.85
C GLY A 161 -7.21 9.46 -3.15
N THR A 162 -6.07 8.94 -3.68
CA THR A 162 -5.92 7.49 -3.91
C THR A 162 -5.97 6.69 -2.62
N LYS A 163 -5.36 7.19 -1.53
CA LYS A 163 -5.31 6.47 -0.25
C LYS A 163 -6.66 6.48 0.47
N ALA A 164 -7.45 7.55 0.35
CA ALA A 164 -8.83 7.59 0.80
C ALA A 164 -9.71 6.59 0.01
N ALA A 165 -9.57 6.56 -1.31
CA ALA A 165 -10.29 5.60 -2.17
C ALA A 165 -9.96 4.14 -1.80
N ILE A 166 -8.70 3.82 -1.47
CA ILE A 166 -8.28 2.47 -1.01
C ILE A 166 -8.96 2.09 0.32
N ASN A 167 -9.07 3.03 1.27
CA ASN A 167 -9.74 2.74 2.53
C ASN A 167 -11.23 2.44 2.30
N ILE A 168 -11.93 3.24 1.49
CA ILE A 168 -13.34 3.01 1.14
C ILE A 168 -13.50 1.70 0.35
N LEU A 169 -12.60 1.39 -0.58
CA LEU A 169 -12.60 0.11 -1.30
C LEU A 169 -12.53 -1.07 -0.32
N ALA A 170 -11.62 -1.01 0.65
CA ALA A 170 -11.46 -2.06 1.65
C ALA A 170 -12.71 -2.21 2.53
N GLU A 171 -13.27 -1.10 2.99
CA GLU A 171 -14.50 -1.09 3.81
C GLU A 171 -15.68 -1.69 3.06
N SER A 172 -15.89 -1.26 1.81
CA SER A 172 -17.00 -1.73 0.98
C SER A 172 -16.88 -3.22 0.65
N LEU A 173 -15.70 -3.68 0.26
CA LEU A 173 -15.47 -5.09 -0.07
C LEU A 173 -15.54 -6.01 1.16
N LYS A 174 -15.28 -5.49 2.35
CA LYS A 174 -15.28 -6.30 3.56
C LYS A 174 -16.61 -7.01 3.79
N TYR A 175 -17.75 -6.39 3.50
CA TYR A 175 -19.05 -7.00 3.69
C TYR A 175 -19.26 -8.29 2.88
N ASP A 176 -18.74 -8.31 1.65
CA ASP A 176 -18.88 -9.49 0.78
C ASP A 176 -17.74 -10.48 0.99
N PHE A 177 -16.51 -9.99 1.25
CA PHE A 177 -15.37 -10.85 1.51
C PHE A 177 -15.53 -11.68 2.78
N ASP A 178 -16.13 -11.12 3.83
CA ASP A 178 -16.43 -11.86 5.05
C ASP A 178 -17.37 -13.06 4.77
N LYS A 179 -18.36 -12.93 3.86
CA LYS A 179 -19.23 -14.03 3.44
C LYS A 179 -18.48 -15.12 2.66
N MET A 180 -17.44 -14.74 1.93
CA MET A 180 -16.59 -15.65 1.16
C MET A 180 -15.43 -16.24 1.98
N ASN A 181 -15.36 -15.96 3.28
CA ASN A 181 -14.23 -16.30 4.15
C ASN A 181 -12.89 -15.75 3.64
N ILE A 182 -12.93 -14.60 2.97
CA ILE A 182 -11.77 -13.83 2.54
C ILE A 182 -11.56 -12.69 3.54
N ARG A 183 -10.43 -12.67 4.20
CA ARG A 183 -10.05 -11.56 5.07
C ARG A 183 -9.53 -10.41 4.24
N ILE A 184 -10.01 -9.19 4.52
CA ILE A 184 -9.41 -7.98 3.98
C ILE A 184 -8.91 -7.10 5.12
N GLN A 185 -7.71 -6.55 4.95
CA GLN A 185 -7.09 -5.59 5.87
C GLN A 185 -6.61 -4.37 5.11
N VAL A 186 -6.68 -3.20 5.76
CA VAL A 186 -5.99 -2.01 5.31
C VAL A 186 -4.89 -1.64 6.31
N ILE A 187 -3.70 -1.34 5.80
CA ILE A 187 -2.58 -0.86 6.60
C ILE A 187 -2.32 0.59 6.23
N ASN A 188 -2.41 1.47 7.22
CA ASN A 188 -2.22 2.91 7.09
C ASN A 188 -0.91 3.34 7.79
N PRO A 189 0.26 3.25 7.12
CA PRO A 189 1.50 3.77 7.65
C PRO A 189 1.46 5.31 7.74
N GLY A 190 2.16 5.85 8.74
CA GLY A 190 2.67 7.21 8.69
C GLY A 190 3.94 7.28 7.86
N PHE A 191 4.87 8.15 8.27
CA PHE A 191 6.12 8.31 7.55
C PHE A 191 7.07 7.14 7.83
N VAL A 192 7.49 6.46 6.75
CA VAL A 192 8.47 5.36 6.78
C VAL A 192 9.63 5.75 5.88
N ASP A 193 10.84 5.57 6.36
CA ASP A 193 12.08 5.92 5.67
C ASP A 193 12.28 5.02 4.44
N THR A 194 11.88 5.53 3.28
CA THR A 194 11.85 4.80 2.00
C THR A 194 12.12 5.78 0.85
N PRO A 195 12.53 5.31 -0.33
CA PRO A 195 12.68 6.16 -1.52
C PRO A 195 11.39 6.93 -1.89
N LEU A 196 10.22 6.41 -1.49
CA LEU A 196 8.96 7.12 -1.69
C LEU A 196 8.85 8.38 -0.83
N THR A 197 9.28 8.32 0.42
CA THR A 197 9.19 9.42 1.38
C THR A 197 10.27 10.48 1.20
N GLU A 198 11.38 10.16 0.56
CA GLU A 198 12.41 11.14 0.18
C GLU A 198 11.88 12.27 -0.70
N LYS A 199 10.82 11.99 -1.46
CA LYS A 199 10.13 12.96 -2.32
C LYS A 199 9.18 13.89 -1.55
N ASN A 200 8.98 13.67 -0.25
CA ASN A 200 8.06 14.46 0.56
C ASN A 200 8.73 15.76 1.01
N MET A 201 7.98 16.86 0.88
CA MET A 201 8.47 18.22 1.21
C MET A 201 7.92 18.73 2.54
N LEU A 202 7.06 17.97 3.20
CA LEU A 202 6.46 18.34 4.48
C LEU A 202 7.26 17.74 5.64
N PRO A 203 7.17 18.33 6.84
CA PRO A 203 7.71 17.69 8.05
C PRO A 203 7.18 16.26 8.21
N MET A 204 8.05 15.35 8.61
CA MET A 204 7.73 13.92 8.77
C MET A 204 7.78 13.49 10.25
N PRO A 205 6.82 13.94 11.08
CA PRO A 205 6.82 13.58 12.49
C PRO A 205 6.64 12.06 12.64
N GLY A 206 7.48 11.47 13.48
CA GLY A 206 7.42 10.04 13.73
C GLY A 206 7.95 9.18 12.58
N LEU A 207 8.81 9.73 11.73
CA LEU A 207 9.54 8.95 10.71
C LEU A 207 10.14 7.70 11.35
N MET A 208 9.90 6.55 10.74
CA MET A 208 10.37 5.28 11.27
C MET A 208 11.16 4.48 10.23
N PRO A 209 12.16 3.70 10.66
CA PRO A 209 12.88 2.81 9.76
C PRO A 209 11.97 1.72 9.19
N VAL A 210 12.21 1.31 7.95
CA VAL A 210 11.47 0.26 7.23
C VAL A 210 11.32 -1.00 8.06
N SER A 211 12.39 -1.48 8.71
CA SER A 211 12.37 -2.70 9.53
C SER A 211 11.39 -2.65 10.72
N ARG A 212 11.12 -1.46 11.26
CA ARG A 212 10.11 -1.29 12.31
C ARG A 212 8.70 -1.28 11.74
N ALA A 213 8.52 -0.70 10.54
CA ALA A 213 7.25 -0.70 9.84
C ALA A 213 6.84 -2.12 9.46
N THR A 214 7.72 -2.88 8.80
CA THR A 214 7.41 -4.25 8.35
C THR A 214 7.16 -5.22 9.49
N ARG A 215 7.89 -5.11 10.62
CA ARG A 215 7.55 -5.89 11.83
C ARG A 215 6.14 -5.60 12.36
N ARG A 216 5.66 -4.36 12.25
CA ARG A 216 4.28 -4.02 12.63
C ARG A 216 3.28 -4.55 11.63
N MET A 217 3.60 -4.50 10.34
CA MET A 217 2.78 -5.10 9.28
C MET A 217 2.66 -6.61 9.45
N ALA A 218 3.76 -7.32 9.63
CA ALA A 218 3.76 -8.77 9.86
C ALA A 218 2.90 -9.16 11.09
N ARG A 219 2.99 -8.39 12.17
CA ARG A 219 2.10 -8.58 13.33
C ARG A 219 0.64 -8.32 13.00
N ALA A 220 0.33 -7.25 12.24
CA ALA A 220 -1.03 -6.92 11.83
C ALA A 220 -1.63 -8.01 10.94
N ILE A 221 -0.89 -8.52 9.98
CA ILE A 221 -1.28 -9.65 9.15
C ILE A 221 -1.61 -10.88 10.01
N LYS A 222 -0.76 -11.18 10.98
CA LYS A 222 -0.96 -12.31 11.90
C LYS A 222 -2.10 -12.10 12.89
N SER A 223 -2.23 -10.92 13.51
CA SER A 223 -3.22 -10.64 14.57
C SER A 223 -4.63 -10.35 14.05
N GLY A 224 -4.75 -9.77 12.88
CA GLY A 224 -5.98 -9.69 12.13
C GLY A 224 -7.00 -8.63 12.50
N GLY A 225 -6.66 -7.40 12.79
CA GLY A 225 -7.61 -6.28 12.76
C GLY A 225 -7.95 -5.86 11.32
N PHE A 226 -9.11 -5.24 11.08
CA PHE A 226 -9.46 -4.70 9.77
C PHE A 226 -8.49 -3.60 9.35
N GLU A 227 -8.23 -2.65 10.24
CA GLU A 227 -7.30 -1.56 10.01
C GLU A 227 -6.15 -1.58 11.01
N THR A 228 -4.95 -1.35 10.50
CA THR A 228 -3.77 -1.12 11.32
C THR A 228 -3.05 0.14 10.89
N ALA A 229 -2.97 1.12 11.78
CA ALA A 229 -2.23 2.36 11.56
C ALA A 229 -1.06 2.50 12.52
N PHE A 230 0.06 3.02 12.04
CA PHE A 230 1.27 3.21 12.85
C PHE A 230 2.14 4.37 12.32
N PRO A 231 2.99 4.98 13.21
CA PRO A 231 3.07 4.77 14.67
C PRO A 231 1.82 5.26 15.40
N ARG A 232 1.40 4.56 16.45
CA ARG A 232 0.19 4.94 17.20
C ARG A 232 0.22 6.38 17.70
N ARG A 233 1.40 6.88 18.08
CA ARG A 233 1.59 8.26 18.53
C ARG A 233 1.24 9.30 17.47
N LEU A 234 1.31 8.94 16.19
CA LEU A 234 0.88 9.79 15.07
C LEU A 234 -0.55 9.46 14.65
N SER A 235 -0.86 8.19 14.42
CA SER A 235 -2.13 7.78 13.81
C SER A 235 -3.35 8.00 14.71
N TRP A 236 -3.23 7.85 16.03
CA TRP A 236 -4.34 8.09 16.96
C TRP A 236 -4.78 9.56 16.99
N PRO A 237 -3.88 10.55 17.22
CA PRO A 237 -4.26 11.96 17.13
C PRO A 237 -4.88 12.32 15.77
N LEU A 238 -4.35 11.76 14.67
CA LEU A 238 -4.88 12.02 13.34
C LEU A 238 -6.29 11.44 13.15
N LYS A 239 -6.56 10.26 13.70
CA LYS A 239 -7.92 9.69 13.71
C LYS A 239 -8.90 10.52 14.53
N VAL A 240 -8.50 10.98 15.70
CA VAL A 240 -9.34 11.88 16.51
C VAL A 240 -9.58 13.19 15.75
N LEU A 241 -8.54 13.74 15.13
CA LEU A 241 -8.66 14.96 14.33
C LEU A 241 -9.64 14.78 13.17
N SER A 242 -9.67 13.61 12.51
CA SER A 242 -10.59 13.34 11.40
C SER A 242 -12.08 13.30 11.81
N LEU A 243 -12.38 13.17 13.10
CA LEU A 243 -13.74 13.22 13.62
C LEU A 243 -14.23 14.66 13.91
N LEU A 244 -13.33 15.64 13.89
CA LEU A 244 -13.68 17.05 14.10
C LEU A 244 -14.32 17.66 12.85
N PRO A 245 -15.15 18.71 13.01
CA PRO A 245 -15.62 19.49 11.88
C PRO A 245 -14.46 19.98 11.01
N GLN A 246 -14.65 19.93 9.69
CA GLN A 246 -13.60 20.25 8.72
C GLN A 246 -12.86 21.59 8.94
N PRO A 247 -13.53 22.71 9.37
CA PRO A 247 -12.82 23.94 9.64
C PRO A 247 -11.76 23.82 10.75
N LEU A 248 -12.08 23.07 11.80
CA LEU A 248 -11.14 22.82 12.92
C LEU A 248 -9.98 21.93 12.48
N CYS A 249 -10.28 20.86 11.75
CA CYS A 249 -9.27 19.98 11.19
C CYS A 249 -8.27 20.78 10.31
N ARG A 250 -8.79 21.62 9.38
CA ARG A 250 -7.96 22.46 8.53
C ARG A 250 -7.14 23.48 9.31
N ALA A 251 -7.70 24.07 10.36
CA ALA A 251 -6.96 25.01 11.21
C ALA A 251 -5.77 24.33 11.89
N VAL A 252 -5.97 23.14 12.49
CA VAL A 252 -4.90 22.37 13.11
C VAL A 252 -3.81 21.99 12.11
N ILE A 253 -4.19 21.48 10.93
CA ILE A 253 -3.23 21.11 9.88
C ILE A 253 -2.44 22.34 9.41
N SER A 254 -3.10 23.45 9.16
CA SER A 254 -2.45 24.69 8.73
C SER A 254 -1.43 25.21 9.75
N LEU A 255 -1.75 25.10 11.05
CA LEU A 255 -0.85 25.48 12.13
C LEU A 255 0.34 24.52 12.26
N THR A 256 0.09 23.22 12.26
CA THR A 256 1.13 22.21 12.46
C THR A 256 2.07 22.06 11.27
N THR A 257 1.63 22.41 10.07
CA THR A 257 2.47 22.41 8.86
C THR A 257 3.07 23.77 8.54
N SER A 258 2.71 24.83 9.27
CA SER A 258 3.05 26.23 8.98
C SER A 258 2.68 26.64 7.53
N TRP A 259 1.65 25.99 6.95
CA TRP A 259 1.33 26.12 5.52
C TRP A 259 0.90 27.52 5.11
N LYS A 260 0.22 28.25 5.98
CA LYS A 260 -0.21 29.64 5.70
C LYS A 260 0.97 30.59 5.47
N ALA A 261 2.09 30.34 6.12
CA ALA A 261 3.30 31.15 6.00
C ALA A 261 4.22 30.66 4.87
N ALA A 262 3.96 29.50 4.29
CA ALA A 262 4.76 28.95 3.20
C ALA A 262 4.53 29.77 1.91
N PRO A 263 5.60 30.23 1.23
CA PRO A 263 5.45 30.92 -0.04
C PRO A 263 4.94 29.97 -1.12
N LEU A 264 4.17 30.48 -2.09
CA LEU A 264 3.89 29.77 -3.33
C LEU A 264 5.22 29.53 -4.06
N ARG A 265 5.40 28.35 -4.60
CA ARG A 265 6.69 27.91 -5.20
C ARG A 265 6.75 28.04 -6.70
N TYR A 266 5.63 28.37 -7.34
CA TYR A 266 5.52 28.50 -8.79
C TYR A 266 5.25 29.96 -9.18
N ASP A 267 6.12 30.51 -10.04
CA ASP A 267 5.83 31.75 -10.73
C ASP A 267 4.59 31.57 -11.61
N ARG A 268 3.60 32.41 -11.41
CA ARG A 268 2.40 32.48 -12.25
C ARG A 268 2.80 33.02 -13.63
N LYS A 269 3.27 32.16 -14.53
CA LYS A 269 3.11 32.46 -15.96
C LYS A 269 1.68 32.08 -16.32
N PRO A 270 0.85 33.01 -16.83
CA PRO A 270 -0.45 32.63 -17.37
C PRO A 270 -0.25 31.62 -18.49
N PRO A 271 -1.20 30.68 -18.71
CA PRO A 271 -1.14 29.83 -19.87
C PRO A 271 -1.02 30.70 -21.11
N SER A 272 -0.05 30.42 -21.96
CA SER A 272 0.03 31.03 -23.30
C SER A 272 -1.24 30.66 -24.03
N GLU A 273 -2.00 31.67 -24.49
CA GLU A 273 -3.17 31.52 -25.36
C GLU A 273 -2.86 30.72 -26.62
#